data_3fdddd15a59bf991d89ad6b8729047c1
#
_entry.id   3fdddd15a59bf991d89ad6b8729047c1
#
_cell.length_a   1.000
_cell.length_b   1.000
_cell.length_c   1.000
_cell.angle_alpha   90.00
_cell.angle_beta   90.00
_cell.angle_gamma   90.00
#
_symmetry.space_group_name_H-M   'P 1'
#
loop_
_entity.id
_entity.type
_entity.pdbx_description
1 polymer ?
#
loop_
_entity_poly.entity_id
_entity_poly.type
_entity_poly.pdbx_seq_one_letter_code
_entity_poly.pdbx_strand_id
1 'polypeptide(L)'
;MDIPVLAQLLSSLATFVVAAGILYQGREACRARNDADRPQIIVDADYIGRFTTNIVVRNIGNGTAKNITFEFLATLESTSGYDITELPYFRNGINFMAPQTDLPAVWDSYYNVVQNLRAKGLTHGITITSKYEDRQGERYETAWTINPLLLEGSG
;
A
#
# COMPACT_ATOMS: atom_id res chain seq x y z
N MET A 1 27.04 -49.46 -28.83
CA MET A 1 25.94 -48.99 -28.00
C MET A 1 24.67 -49.33 -28.74
N ASP A 2 23.82 -50.16 -28.14
CA ASP A 2 22.65 -50.69 -28.83
C ASP A 2 21.59 -49.62 -29.03
N ILE A 3 21.01 -49.54 -30.23
CA ILE A 3 19.99 -48.55 -30.61
C ILE A 3 18.85 -48.42 -29.60
N PRO A 4 18.33 -49.51 -28.98
CA PRO A 4 17.28 -49.43 -27.98
C PRO A 4 17.72 -48.71 -26.68
N VAL A 5 18.97 -48.87 -26.27
CA VAL A 5 19.51 -48.20 -25.07
C VAL A 5 19.63 -46.70 -25.29
N LEU A 6 20.05 -46.26 -26.48
CA LEU A 6 20.15 -44.90 -26.86
C LEU A 6 18.75 -44.21 -26.87
N ALA A 7 17.76 -44.89 -27.46
CA ALA A 7 16.38 -44.41 -27.49
C ALA A 7 15.79 -44.24 -26.08
N GLN A 8 16.10 -45.15 -25.17
CA GLN A 8 15.62 -45.13 -23.79
C GLN A 8 16.26 -43.97 -22.99
N LEU A 9 17.55 -43.69 -23.19
CA LEU A 9 18.26 -42.57 -22.58
C LEU A 9 17.72 -41.22 -23.08
N LEU A 10 17.45 -41.09 -24.38
CA LEU A 10 16.88 -39.88 -24.96
C LEU A 10 15.46 -39.62 -24.43
N SER A 11 14.64 -40.66 -24.33
CA SER A 11 13.30 -40.58 -23.75
C SER A 11 13.32 -40.12 -22.28
N SER A 12 14.23 -40.69 -21.49
CA SER A 12 14.40 -40.31 -20.08
C SER A 12 14.83 -38.86 -19.92
N LEU A 13 15.77 -38.41 -20.77
CA LEU A 13 16.23 -37.03 -20.76
C LEU A 13 15.12 -36.05 -21.15
N ALA A 14 14.35 -36.38 -22.19
CA ALA A 14 13.20 -35.57 -22.62
C ALA A 14 12.15 -35.45 -21.50
N THR A 15 11.85 -36.56 -20.81
CA THR A 15 10.91 -36.56 -19.69
C THR A 15 11.41 -35.68 -18.55
N PHE A 16 12.70 -35.73 -18.24
CA PHE A 16 13.29 -34.89 -17.18
C PHE A 16 13.24 -33.42 -17.52
N VAL A 17 13.53 -33.02 -18.77
CA VAL A 17 13.45 -31.63 -19.23
C VAL A 17 12.01 -31.11 -19.15
N VAL A 18 11.04 -31.91 -19.57
CA VAL A 18 9.61 -31.56 -19.48
C VAL A 18 9.18 -31.38 -18.02
N ALA A 19 9.56 -32.27 -17.12
CA ALA A 19 9.24 -32.19 -15.71
C ALA A 19 9.85 -30.93 -15.05
N ALA A 20 11.11 -30.63 -15.37
CA ALA A 20 11.77 -29.41 -14.89
C ALA A 20 11.08 -28.13 -15.40
N GLY A 21 10.65 -28.13 -16.66
CA GLY A 21 9.89 -27.03 -17.26
C GLY A 21 8.54 -26.79 -16.57
N ILE A 22 7.81 -27.87 -16.27
CA ILE A 22 6.53 -27.76 -15.54
C ILE A 22 6.72 -27.18 -14.12
N LEU A 23 7.77 -27.63 -13.41
CA LEU A 23 8.08 -27.14 -12.08
C LEU A 23 8.48 -25.64 -12.11
N TYR A 24 9.22 -25.22 -13.12
CA TYR A 24 9.59 -23.82 -13.31
C TYR A 24 8.35 -22.96 -13.59
N GLN A 25 7.52 -23.36 -14.54
CA GLN A 25 6.28 -22.66 -14.86
C GLN A 25 5.32 -22.57 -13.67
N GLY A 26 5.22 -23.64 -12.88
CA GLY A 26 4.41 -23.64 -11.66
C GLY A 26 4.88 -22.61 -10.64
N ARG A 27 6.19 -22.48 -10.44
CA ARG A 27 6.77 -21.46 -9.54
C ARG A 27 6.53 -20.03 -10.05
N GLU A 28 6.69 -19.82 -11.36
CA GLU A 28 6.45 -18.52 -11.99
C GLU A 28 4.96 -18.11 -11.86
N ALA A 29 4.05 -19.02 -12.11
CA ALA A 29 2.62 -18.79 -11.93
C ALA A 29 2.23 -18.49 -10.48
N CYS A 30 2.83 -19.18 -9.50
CA CYS A 30 2.62 -18.89 -8.08
C CYS A 30 3.13 -17.49 -7.70
N ARG A 31 4.31 -17.09 -8.20
CA ARG A 31 4.85 -15.73 -7.96
C ARG A 31 3.95 -14.67 -8.56
N ALA A 32 3.57 -14.81 -9.82
CA ALA A 32 2.68 -13.87 -10.50
C ALA A 32 1.33 -13.72 -9.78
N ARG A 33 0.80 -14.81 -9.23
CA ARG A 33 -0.43 -14.79 -8.44
C ARG A 33 -0.25 -14.08 -7.09
N ASN A 34 0.85 -14.31 -6.39
CA ASN A 34 1.16 -13.65 -5.13
C ASN A 34 1.36 -12.14 -5.34
N ASP A 35 2.03 -11.73 -6.43
CA ASP A 35 2.20 -10.32 -6.78
C ASP A 35 0.86 -9.66 -7.14
N ALA A 36 -0.04 -10.39 -7.80
CA ALA A 36 -1.39 -9.90 -8.11
C ALA A 36 -2.26 -9.72 -6.85
N ASP A 37 -2.06 -10.54 -5.83
CA ASP A 37 -2.79 -10.51 -4.55
C ASP A 37 -2.09 -9.65 -3.49
N ARG A 38 -1.14 -8.80 -3.88
CA ARG A 38 -0.38 -7.95 -2.95
C ARG A 38 -1.24 -6.83 -2.39
N PRO A 39 -1.23 -6.58 -1.08
CA PRO A 39 -1.83 -5.38 -0.49
C PRO A 39 -0.99 -4.15 -0.81
N GLN A 40 -1.64 -2.99 -0.86
CA GLN A 40 -0.97 -1.70 -0.99
C GLN A 40 -1.69 -0.66 -0.16
N ILE A 41 -1.09 -0.29 0.97
CA ILE A 41 -1.64 0.70 1.88
C ILE A 41 -1.07 2.07 1.54
N ILE A 42 -1.99 3.01 1.32
CA ILE A 42 -1.67 4.43 1.14
C ILE A 42 -2.46 5.26 2.14
N VAL A 43 -1.94 6.43 2.46
CA VAL A 43 -2.68 7.47 3.19
C VAL A 43 -2.79 8.67 2.27
N ASP A 44 -4.01 9.09 1.98
CA ASP A 44 -4.29 10.14 1.02
C ASP A 44 -5.22 11.20 1.63
N ALA A 45 -5.34 12.34 0.96
CA ALA A 45 -6.28 13.39 1.33
C ALA A 45 -7.41 13.44 0.30
N ASP A 46 -8.64 13.21 0.76
CA ASP A 46 -9.85 13.39 -0.03
C ASP A 46 -10.44 14.77 0.21
N TYR A 47 -10.75 15.44 -0.87
CA TYR A 47 -11.35 16.77 -0.84
C TYR A 47 -12.84 16.66 -1.19
N ILE A 48 -13.69 16.74 -0.16
CA ILE A 48 -15.15 16.70 -0.34
C ILE A 48 -15.65 18.09 -0.63
N GLY A 49 -15.83 18.39 -1.91
CA GLY A 49 -16.16 19.75 -2.34
C GLY A 49 -15.02 20.71 -2.06
N ARG A 50 -15.35 22.00 -1.88
CA ARG A 50 -14.35 23.06 -1.60
C ARG A 50 -14.12 23.27 -0.09
N PHE A 51 -14.79 22.52 0.78
CA PHE A 51 -14.90 22.89 2.19
C PHE A 51 -14.26 21.91 3.17
N THR A 52 -14.22 20.62 2.86
CA THR A 52 -13.78 19.61 3.82
C THR A 52 -12.66 18.77 3.23
N THR A 53 -11.61 18.59 4.02
CA THR A 53 -10.52 17.66 3.73
C THR A 53 -10.62 16.50 4.69
N ASN A 54 -10.66 15.29 4.12
CA ASN A 54 -10.54 14.05 4.87
C ASN A 54 -9.15 13.47 4.66
N ILE A 55 -8.59 12.87 5.70
CA ILE A 55 -7.48 11.94 5.56
C ILE A 55 -8.07 10.54 5.41
N VAL A 56 -7.58 9.78 4.45
CA VAL A 56 -8.14 8.46 4.13
C VAL A 56 -7.02 7.44 4.08
N VAL A 57 -7.14 6.38 4.87
CA VAL A 57 -6.31 5.19 4.72
C VAL A 57 -6.98 4.29 3.70
N ARG A 58 -6.26 3.90 2.65
CA ARG A 58 -6.78 3.04 1.58
C ARG A 58 -5.92 1.81 1.39
N ASN A 59 -6.56 0.68 1.21
CA ASN A 59 -5.91 -0.48 0.62
C ASN A 59 -6.27 -0.54 -0.86
N ILE A 60 -5.41 0.01 -1.71
CA ILE A 60 -5.62 0.02 -3.17
C ILE A 60 -5.12 -1.26 -3.85
N GLY A 61 -4.50 -2.18 -3.08
CA GLY A 61 -4.07 -3.48 -3.56
C GLY A 61 -5.21 -4.50 -3.60
N ASN A 62 -4.92 -5.65 -4.19
CA ASN A 62 -5.87 -6.76 -4.29
C ASN A 62 -5.75 -7.76 -3.12
N GLY A 63 -4.72 -7.61 -2.29
CA GLY A 63 -4.50 -8.44 -1.13
C GLY A 63 -4.98 -7.79 0.17
N THR A 64 -5.12 -8.62 1.19
CA THR A 64 -5.42 -8.20 2.55
C THR A 64 -4.15 -7.70 3.24
N ALA A 65 -4.21 -6.52 3.86
CA ALA A 65 -3.15 -6.02 4.74
C ALA A 65 -3.45 -6.35 6.21
N LYS A 66 -2.40 -6.65 6.97
CA LYS A 66 -2.45 -6.94 8.40
C LYS A 66 -1.40 -6.13 9.14
N ASN A 67 -1.59 -5.93 10.44
CA ASN A 67 -0.63 -5.29 11.35
C ASN A 67 -0.12 -3.95 10.80
N ILE A 68 -1.05 -3.13 10.30
CA ILE A 68 -0.72 -1.87 9.65
C ILE A 68 -0.36 -0.84 10.72
N THR A 69 0.80 -0.23 10.59
CA THR A 69 1.28 0.85 11.45
C THR A 69 1.68 2.06 10.61
N PHE A 70 1.64 3.25 11.22
CA PHE A 70 1.87 4.50 10.52
C PHE A 70 2.95 5.32 11.25
N GLU A 71 3.82 5.94 10.46
CA GLU A 71 4.81 6.89 10.93
C GLU A 71 4.60 8.22 10.20
N PHE A 72 4.34 9.28 10.95
CA PHE A 72 4.12 10.63 10.44
C PHE A 72 5.38 11.46 10.67
N LEU A 73 5.84 12.18 9.64
CA LEU A 73 6.96 13.11 9.79
C LEU A 73 6.56 14.43 10.49
N ALA A 74 5.26 14.71 10.58
CA ALA A 74 4.73 15.90 11.23
C ALA A 74 3.34 15.62 11.81
N THR A 75 2.96 16.38 12.85
CA THR A 75 1.61 16.35 13.42
C THR A 75 0.60 16.98 12.47
N LEU A 76 -0.60 16.38 12.41
CA LEU A 76 -1.72 16.81 11.58
C LEU A 76 -2.81 17.45 12.44
N GLU A 77 -2.52 18.63 12.98
CA GLU A 77 -3.46 19.36 13.83
C GLU A 77 -4.59 19.98 13.02
N SER A 78 -5.81 19.89 13.56
CA SER A 78 -6.96 20.64 13.08
C SER A 78 -7.07 21.97 13.84
N THR A 79 -7.83 22.93 13.30
CA THR A 79 -8.10 24.22 13.98
C THR A 79 -8.89 24.06 15.27
N SER A 80 -9.57 22.94 15.46
CA SER A 80 -10.24 22.58 16.72
C SER A 80 -9.27 22.10 17.82
N GLY A 81 -7.96 22.10 17.55
CA GLY A 81 -6.93 21.62 18.48
C GLY A 81 -6.81 20.10 18.55
N TYR A 82 -7.43 19.38 17.63
CA TYR A 82 -7.38 17.94 17.55
C TYR A 82 -6.25 17.49 16.60
N ASP A 83 -5.41 16.58 17.06
CA ASP A 83 -4.36 15.99 16.23
C ASP A 83 -4.87 14.68 15.59
N ILE A 84 -4.93 14.66 14.28
CA ILE A 84 -5.37 13.48 13.50
C ILE A 84 -4.45 12.28 13.72
N THR A 85 -3.15 12.51 13.97
CA THR A 85 -2.19 11.43 14.20
C THR A 85 -2.50 10.65 15.49
N GLU A 86 -3.26 11.24 16.41
CA GLU A 86 -3.71 10.62 17.66
C GLU A 86 -4.99 9.79 17.51
N LEU A 87 -5.59 9.74 16.30
CA LEU A 87 -6.71 8.83 16.05
C LEU A 87 -6.34 7.39 16.41
N PRO A 88 -7.25 6.63 17.04
CA PRO A 88 -6.95 5.29 17.53
C PRO A 88 -6.30 4.36 16.52
N TYR A 89 -6.71 4.41 15.26
CA TYR A 89 -6.16 3.57 14.22
C TYR A 89 -4.79 4.05 13.69
N PHE A 90 -4.45 5.32 13.79
CA PHE A 90 -3.11 5.79 13.51
C PHE A 90 -2.15 5.49 14.66
N ARG A 91 -2.60 5.71 15.89
CA ARG A 91 -1.79 5.51 17.10
C ARG A 91 -1.57 4.04 17.42
N ASN A 92 -2.62 3.22 17.34
CA ASN A 92 -2.58 1.81 17.72
C ASN A 92 -2.38 0.87 16.53
N GLY A 93 -2.46 1.42 15.30
CA GLY A 93 -2.45 0.64 14.07
C GLY A 93 -3.79 0.02 13.72
N ILE A 94 -3.83 -0.67 12.59
CA ILE A 94 -5.00 -1.38 12.08
C ILE A 94 -4.63 -2.85 11.96
N ASN A 95 -5.36 -3.74 12.66
CA ASN A 95 -5.06 -5.16 12.65
C ASN A 95 -5.31 -5.82 11.29
N PHE A 96 -6.31 -5.31 10.55
CA PHE A 96 -6.77 -5.93 9.31
C PHE A 96 -7.45 -4.90 8.41
N MET A 97 -7.10 -4.92 7.11
CA MET A 97 -7.76 -4.11 6.08
C MET A 97 -7.96 -4.94 4.81
N ALA A 98 -9.22 -5.11 4.41
CA ALA A 98 -9.57 -5.86 3.20
C ALA A 98 -9.11 -5.13 1.93
N PRO A 99 -8.99 -5.84 0.79
CA PRO A 99 -8.74 -5.20 -0.49
C PRO A 99 -9.80 -4.14 -0.82
N GLN A 100 -9.38 -3.07 -1.50
CA GLN A 100 -10.26 -2.01 -1.99
C GLN A 100 -11.14 -1.38 -0.89
N THR A 101 -10.60 -1.28 0.33
CA THR A 101 -11.30 -0.70 1.49
C THR A 101 -10.69 0.66 1.83
N ASP A 102 -11.56 1.62 2.15
CA ASP A 102 -11.24 2.96 2.58
C ASP A 102 -11.65 3.19 4.03
N LEU A 103 -10.81 3.90 4.78
CA LEU A 103 -11.07 4.32 6.15
C LEU A 103 -10.87 5.84 6.26
N PRO A 104 -11.93 6.64 6.05
CA PRO A 104 -11.85 8.10 6.09
C PRO A 104 -11.93 8.64 7.51
N ALA A 105 -11.25 9.77 7.74
CA ALA A 105 -11.46 10.64 8.90
C ALA A 105 -11.47 12.11 8.47
N VAL A 106 -12.36 12.88 9.06
CA VAL A 106 -12.41 14.31 8.83
C VAL A 106 -11.18 14.97 9.45
N TRP A 107 -10.44 15.72 8.64
CA TRP A 107 -9.29 16.49 9.12
C TRP A 107 -9.72 17.92 9.50
N ASP A 108 -10.04 18.73 8.51
CA ASP A 108 -10.47 20.12 8.70
C ASP A 108 -11.07 20.67 7.38
N SER A 109 -11.42 21.96 7.38
CA SER A 109 -11.68 22.64 6.12
C SER A 109 -10.39 22.73 5.29
N TYR A 110 -10.53 22.68 3.98
CA TYR A 110 -9.38 22.80 3.06
C TYR A 110 -8.54 24.04 3.33
N TYR A 111 -9.21 25.19 3.55
CA TYR A 111 -8.54 26.45 3.86
C TYR A 111 -7.67 26.35 5.11
N ASN A 112 -8.21 25.79 6.19
CA ASN A 112 -7.49 25.65 7.46
C ASN A 112 -6.30 24.70 7.34
N VAL A 113 -6.46 23.58 6.63
CA VAL A 113 -5.38 22.64 6.36
C VAL A 113 -4.22 23.34 5.65
N VAL A 114 -4.51 24.08 4.59
CA VAL A 114 -3.51 24.83 3.82
C VAL A 114 -2.79 25.85 4.69
N GLN A 115 -3.53 26.65 5.48
CA GLN A 115 -2.93 27.66 6.36
C GLN A 115 -2.03 27.04 7.43
N ASN A 116 -2.47 25.92 8.02
CA ASN A 116 -1.71 25.20 9.03
C ASN A 116 -0.40 24.62 8.46
N LEU A 117 -0.45 24.01 7.28
CA LEU A 117 0.73 23.49 6.59
C LEU A 117 1.74 24.60 6.28
N ARG A 118 1.27 25.75 5.80
CA ARG A 118 2.13 26.92 5.54
C ARG A 118 2.78 27.44 6.82
N ALA A 119 2.00 27.59 7.89
CA ALA A 119 2.50 28.04 9.18
C ALA A 119 3.60 27.13 9.75
N LYS A 120 3.52 25.82 9.48
CA LYS A 120 4.52 24.83 9.86
C LYS A 120 5.68 24.70 8.86
N GLY A 121 5.68 25.44 7.75
CA GLY A 121 6.70 25.35 6.70
C GLY A 121 6.64 24.07 5.86
N LEU A 122 5.53 23.34 5.90
CA LEU A 122 5.35 22.07 5.19
C LEU A 122 4.87 22.30 3.74
N THR A 123 5.61 23.10 2.98
CA THR A 123 5.25 23.49 1.61
C THR A 123 5.33 22.35 0.59
N HIS A 124 6.05 21.28 0.91
CA HIS A 124 6.18 20.10 0.07
C HIS A 124 5.21 18.97 0.45
N GLY A 125 4.30 19.25 1.40
CA GLY A 125 3.37 18.27 1.92
C GLY A 125 3.91 17.48 3.10
N ILE A 126 3.18 16.43 3.47
CA ILE A 126 3.47 15.57 4.61
C ILE A 126 3.70 14.16 4.12
N THR A 127 4.84 13.58 4.46
CA THR A 127 5.13 12.18 4.15
C THR A 127 4.68 11.31 5.31
N ILE A 128 3.93 10.27 4.97
CA ILE A 128 3.43 9.26 5.88
C ILE A 128 3.96 7.92 5.40
N THR A 129 4.61 7.20 6.30
CA THR A 129 5.10 5.85 6.02
C THR A 129 4.17 4.84 6.66
N SER A 130 3.63 3.92 5.88
CA SER A 130 2.84 2.79 6.34
C SER A 130 3.64 1.51 6.25
N LYS A 131 3.67 0.72 7.34
CA LYS A 131 4.29 -0.61 7.41
C LYS A 131 3.19 -1.62 7.65
N TYR A 132 3.18 -2.72 6.92
CA TYR A 132 2.13 -3.73 6.99
C TYR A 132 2.63 -5.09 6.51
N GLU A 133 1.83 -6.10 6.76
CA GLU A 133 2.09 -7.49 6.34
C GLU A 133 0.95 -7.97 5.43
N ASP A 134 1.28 -8.86 4.49
CA ASP A 134 0.28 -9.55 3.71
C ASP A 134 -0.30 -10.77 4.46
N ARG A 135 -1.08 -11.56 3.75
CA ARG A 135 -1.72 -12.76 4.27
C ARG A 135 -0.70 -13.85 4.64
N GLN A 136 0.44 -13.89 3.96
CA GLN A 136 1.54 -14.82 4.13
C GLN A 136 2.52 -14.38 5.24
N GLY A 137 2.41 -13.15 5.72
CA GLY A 137 3.30 -12.53 6.71
C GLY A 137 4.53 -11.87 6.08
N GLU A 138 4.51 -11.64 4.76
CA GLU A 138 5.54 -10.84 4.09
C GLU A 138 5.32 -9.36 4.42
N ARG A 139 6.42 -8.67 4.72
CA ARG A 139 6.40 -7.28 5.20
C ARG A 139 6.61 -6.30 4.07
N TYR A 140 5.82 -5.25 4.10
CA TYR A 140 5.86 -4.16 3.14
C TYR A 140 5.95 -2.81 3.85
N GLU A 141 6.57 -1.87 3.17
CA GLU A 141 6.64 -0.47 3.59
C GLU A 141 6.32 0.42 2.39
N THR A 142 5.43 1.38 2.59
CA THR A 142 5.03 2.34 1.56
C THR A 142 5.08 3.74 2.15
N ALA A 143 5.85 4.63 1.53
CA ALA A 143 5.86 6.05 1.86
C ALA A 143 4.98 6.82 0.87
N TRP A 144 4.09 7.65 1.39
CA TRP A 144 3.16 8.46 0.60
C TRP A 144 3.21 9.91 1.05
N THR A 145 3.24 10.85 0.11
CA THR A 145 3.27 12.28 0.42
C THR A 145 1.94 12.92 0.04
N ILE A 146 1.24 13.43 1.05
CA ILE A 146 0.02 14.22 0.87
C ILE A 146 0.43 15.68 0.75
N ASN A 147 0.05 16.32 -0.35
CA ASN A 147 0.31 17.74 -0.54
C ASN A 147 -0.98 18.50 -0.93
N PRO A 148 -1.76 18.98 0.04
CA PRO A 148 -2.96 19.77 -0.21
C PRO A 148 -2.71 21.07 -0.99
N LEU A 149 -1.49 21.62 -0.92
CA LEU A 149 -1.14 22.87 -1.59
C LEU A 149 -1.13 22.78 -3.12
N LEU A 150 -1.01 21.58 -3.69
CA LEU A 150 -1.02 21.36 -5.14
C LEU A 150 -2.37 21.68 -5.79
N LEU A 151 -3.44 21.73 -5.00
CA LEU A 151 -4.78 22.05 -5.48
C LEU A 151 -5.12 23.55 -5.43
N GLU A 152 -4.24 24.38 -4.86
CA GLU A 152 -4.38 25.83 -4.93
C GLU A 152 -4.18 26.32 -6.35
N GLY A 153 -5.21 26.91 -6.92
CA GLY A 153 -5.18 27.49 -8.28
C GLY A 153 -5.88 26.69 -9.38
N SER A 154 -6.47 25.54 -9.05
CA SER A 154 -7.28 24.75 -10.00
C SER A 154 -8.77 25.09 -9.97
N GLY A 155 -9.12 26.33 -9.54
CA GLY A 155 -10.51 26.81 -9.43
C GLY A 155 -10.84 27.95 -10.37
#